data_4e3710b7f99327806e4681f3af8d4fc9
#
_entry.id   4e3710b7f99327806e4681f3af8d4fc9
#
_cell.length_a   1.000
_cell.length_b   1.000
_cell.length_c   1.000
_cell.angle_alpha   90.00
_cell.angle_beta   90.00
_cell.angle_gamma   90.00
#
_symmetry.space_group_name_H-M   'P 1'
#
loop_
_entity.id
_entity.type
_entity.pdbx_description
1 polymer ?
#
loop_
_entity_poly.entity_id
_entity_poly.type
_entity_poly.pdbx_seq_one_letter_code
_entity_poly.pdbx_strand_id
1 'polypeptide(L)'
;MSLSPELYEAILRIVDQRVGEIKVTREDFEKLARTVSELSEIVSKLSGTVSELSVTVRELAEAQKRTEQRIGELTEAQKRIQEHVSELTEAQKRTEQRIGELTEAQKR
;
A
#
# COMPACT_ATOMS: atom_id res chain seq x y z
N MET A 1 65.51 41.28 15.38
CA MET A 1 65.44 40.26 16.41
C MET A 1 65.09 38.94 15.75
N SER A 2 65.94 37.96 15.87
CA SER A 2 65.70 36.64 15.38
C SER A 2 65.01 35.81 16.45
N LEU A 3 64.04 35.00 16.04
CA LEU A 3 63.42 34.02 16.92
C LEU A 3 64.46 32.99 17.35
N SER A 4 64.39 32.52 18.57
CA SER A 4 65.21 31.41 19.00
C SER A 4 64.76 30.15 18.26
N PRO A 5 65.70 29.23 17.99
CA PRO A 5 65.36 27.98 17.34
C PRO A 5 64.29 27.17 18.08
N GLU A 6 64.31 27.23 19.39
CA GLU A 6 63.31 26.55 20.25
C GLU A 6 61.92 27.12 20.07
N LEU A 7 61.81 28.46 20.02
CA LEU A 7 60.54 29.15 19.82
C LEU A 7 60.02 28.87 18.40
N TYR A 8 60.87 28.88 17.42
CA TYR A 8 60.50 28.57 16.03
C TYR A 8 59.96 27.16 15.92
N GLU A 9 60.59 26.16 16.49
CA GLU A 9 60.13 24.77 16.50
C GLU A 9 58.81 24.62 17.24
N ALA A 10 58.63 25.34 18.36
CA ALA A 10 57.36 25.31 19.10
C ALA A 10 56.22 25.87 18.26
N ILE A 11 56.43 26.95 17.53
CA ILE A 11 55.43 27.57 16.64
C ILE A 11 55.09 26.61 15.54
N LEU A 12 56.09 25.95 14.88
CA LEU A 12 55.84 24.99 13.83
C LEU A 12 55.00 23.81 14.34
N ARG A 13 55.28 23.31 15.52
CA ARG A 13 54.50 22.21 16.12
C ARG A 13 53.06 22.58 16.33
N ILE A 14 52.83 23.78 16.87
CA ILE A 14 51.49 24.28 17.11
C ILE A 14 50.71 24.45 15.81
N VAL A 15 51.34 25.03 14.81
CA VAL A 15 50.73 25.23 13.48
C VAL A 15 50.41 23.86 12.84
N ASP A 16 51.32 22.92 12.86
CA ASP A 16 51.13 21.59 12.28
C ASP A 16 49.97 20.85 12.98
N GLN A 17 49.91 20.94 14.30
CA GLN A 17 48.85 20.35 15.09
C GLN A 17 47.50 20.97 14.77
N ARG A 18 47.41 22.29 14.67
CA ARG A 18 46.17 22.99 14.31
C ARG A 18 45.71 22.70 12.89
N VAL A 19 46.67 22.64 11.94
CA VAL A 19 46.37 22.29 10.56
C VAL A 19 45.82 20.87 10.50
N GLY A 20 46.42 19.92 11.24
CA GLY A 20 45.94 18.54 11.32
C GLY A 20 44.51 18.46 11.86
N GLU A 21 44.20 19.19 12.91
CA GLU A 21 42.87 19.24 13.51
C GLU A 21 41.82 19.81 12.53
N ILE A 22 42.20 20.89 11.83
CA ILE A 22 41.31 21.51 10.81
C ILE A 22 41.05 20.53 9.68
N LYS A 23 42.05 19.81 9.23
CA LYS A 23 41.91 18.82 8.16
C LYS A 23 40.97 17.68 8.54
N VAL A 24 41.08 17.15 9.75
CA VAL A 24 40.17 16.11 10.29
C VAL A 24 38.76 16.64 10.38
N THR A 25 38.57 17.84 10.89
CA THR A 25 37.26 18.47 11.00
C THR A 25 36.61 18.67 9.63
N ARG A 26 37.39 19.06 8.63
CA ARG A 26 36.92 19.23 7.26
C ARG A 26 36.48 17.90 6.66
N GLU A 27 37.25 16.85 6.85
CA GLU A 27 36.90 15.50 6.37
C GLU A 27 35.60 15.01 7.01
N ASP A 28 35.44 15.22 8.31
CA ASP A 28 34.21 14.85 9.03
C ASP A 28 33.02 15.63 8.52
N PHE A 29 33.20 16.92 8.26
CA PHE A 29 32.16 17.78 7.71
C PHE A 29 31.74 17.29 6.30
N GLU A 30 32.69 16.95 5.44
CA GLU A 30 32.41 16.43 4.10
C GLU A 30 31.66 15.11 4.14
N LYS A 31 32.01 14.22 5.09
CA LYS A 31 31.29 12.96 5.30
C LYS A 31 29.86 13.23 5.73
N LEU A 32 29.67 14.15 6.66
CA LEU A 32 28.35 14.53 7.15
C LEU A 32 27.51 15.11 6.00
N ALA A 33 28.09 15.99 5.21
CA ALA A 33 27.41 16.61 4.05
C ALA A 33 26.96 15.54 3.04
N ARG A 34 27.78 14.53 2.76
CA ARG A 34 27.42 13.42 1.88
C ARG A 34 26.31 12.59 2.47
N THR A 35 26.38 12.28 3.75
CA THR A 35 25.33 11.52 4.45
C THR A 35 24.01 12.26 4.42
N VAL A 36 24.02 13.56 4.65
CA VAL A 36 22.81 14.41 4.59
C VAL A 36 22.24 14.41 3.17
N SER A 37 23.10 14.51 2.14
CA SER A 37 22.68 14.48 0.74
C SER A 37 22.04 13.14 0.38
N GLU A 38 22.65 12.03 0.77
CA GLU A 38 22.10 10.68 0.56
C GLU A 38 20.79 10.49 1.27
N LEU A 39 20.68 10.97 2.51
CA LEU A 39 19.46 10.91 3.29
C LEU A 39 18.35 11.72 2.62
N SER A 40 18.67 12.88 2.08
CA SER A 40 17.72 13.73 1.35
C SER A 40 17.17 13.00 0.13
N GLU A 41 18.03 12.29 -0.62
CA GLU A 41 17.61 11.48 -1.77
C GLU A 41 16.67 10.34 -1.34
N ILE A 42 17.02 9.64 -0.26
CA ILE A 42 16.21 8.56 0.30
C ILE A 42 14.83 9.08 0.71
N VAL A 43 14.79 10.21 1.40
CA VAL A 43 13.53 10.84 1.83
C VAL A 43 12.68 11.22 0.62
N SER A 44 13.29 11.77 -0.42
CA SER A 44 12.59 12.14 -1.66
C SER A 44 11.99 10.91 -2.34
N LYS A 45 12.74 9.82 -2.45
CA LYS A 45 12.26 8.56 -3.03
C LYS A 45 11.14 7.96 -2.19
N LEU A 46 11.28 7.99 -0.87
CA LEU A 46 10.26 7.50 0.06
C LEU A 46 8.97 8.30 -0.08
N SER A 47 9.07 9.61 -0.19
CA SER A 47 7.93 10.50 -0.40
C SER A 47 7.19 10.14 -1.70
N GLY A 48 7.92 9.88 -2.79
CA GLY A 48 7.36 9.42 -4.06
C GLY A 48 6.64 8.08 -3.92
N THR A 49 7.26 7.13 -3.23
CA THR A 49 6.68 5.80 -2.98
C THR A 49 5.39 5.90 -2.16
N VAL A 50 5.39 6.73 -1.12
CA VAL A 50 4.20 6.97 -0.28
C VAL A 50 3.07 7.57 -1.11
N SER A 51 3.39 8.50 -2.01
CA SER A 51 2.42 9.12 -2.92
C SER A 51 1.80 8.08 -3.86
N GLU A 52 2.61 7.21 -4.46
CA GLU A 52 2.15 6.12 -5.33
C GLU A 52 1.28 5.13 -4.56
N LEU A 53 1.69 4.78 -3.34
CA LEU A 53 0.95 3.89 -2.46
C LEU A 53 -0.42 4.49 -2.12
N SER A 54 -0.48 5.78 -1.86
CA SER A 54 -1.73 6.50 -1.59
C SER A 54 -2.71 6.39 -2.77
N VAL A 55 -2.22 6.54 -3.99
CA VAL A 55 -3.02 6.38 -5.21
C VAL A 55 -3.52 4.94 -5.34
N THR A 56 -2.64 3.96 -5.12
CA THR A 56 -2.99 2.53 -5.20
C THR A 56 -4.06 2.17 -4.15
N VAL A 57 -3.93 2.66 -2.93
CA VAL A 57 -4.91 2.43 -1.87
C VAL A 57 -6.28 3.00 -2.26
N ARG A 58 -6.29 4.18 -2.87
CA ARG A 58 -7.54 4.80 -3.34
C ARG A 58 -8.20 3.96 -4.44
N GLU A 59 -7.41 3.49 -5.39
CA GLU A 59 -7.90 2.64 -6.48
C GLU A 59 -8.47 1.33 -5.95
N LEU A 60 -7.79 0.72 -4.97
CA LEU A 60 -8.26 -0.51 -4.31
C LEU A 60 -9.57 -0.26 -3.57
N ALA A 61 -9.70 0.86 -2.87
CA ALA A 61 -10.94 1.22 -2.17
C ALA A 61 -12.11 1.37 -3.15
N GLU A 62 -11.88 1.98 -4.31
CA GLU A 62 -12.89 2.13 -5.35
C GLU A 62 -13.27 0.78 -5.95
N ALA A 63 -12.28 -0.08 -6.21
CA ALA A 63 -12.50 -1.43 -6.73
C ALA A 63 -13.31 -2.27 -5.74
N GLN A 64 -12.99 -2.18 -4.46
CA GLN A 64 -13.72 -2.86 -3.39
C GLN A 64 -15.18 -2.40 -3.32
N LYS A 65 -15.41 -1.13 -3.46
CA LYS A 65 -16.76 -0.55 -3.48
C LYS A 65 -17.58 -1.12 -4.64
N ARG A 66 -16.99 -1.20 -5.84
CA ARG A 66 -17.64 -1.79 -7.00
C ARG A 66 -17.93 -3.28 -6.79
N THR A 67 -17.00 -4.00 -6.18
CA THR A 67 -17.18 -5.42 -5.86
C THR A 67 -18.34 -5.61 -4.87
N GLU A 68 -18.43 -4.79 -3.85
CA GLU A 68 -19.54 -4.83 -2.89
C GLU A 68 -20.90 -4.56 -3.55
N GLN A 69 -20.94 -3.62 -4.50
CA GLN A 69 -22.17 -3.34 -5.26
C GLN A 69 -22.58 -4.55 -6.09
N ARG A 70 -21.62 -5.22 -6.75
CA ARG A 70 -21.87 -6.42 -7.55
C ARG A 70 -22.37 -7.57 -6.67
N ILE A 71 -21.78 -7.74 -5.50
CA ILE A 71 -22.20 -8.75 -4.53
C ILE A 71 -23.65 -8.48 -4.12
N GLY A 72 -24.01 -7.22 -3.87
CA GLY A 72 -25.38 -6.83 -3.55
C GLY A 72 -26.35 -7.17 -4.66
N GLU A 73 -26.00 -6.87 -5.92
CA GLU A 73 -26.82 -7.16 -7.09
C GLU A 73 -26.99 -8.68 -7.30
N LEU A 74 -25.92 -9.45 -7.11
CA LEU A 74 -25.96 -10.91 -7.22
C LEU A 74 -26.81 -11.52 -6.11
N THR A 75 -26.74 -10.99 -4.90
CA THR A 75 -27.57 -11.43 -3.78
C THR A 75 -29.04 -11.22 -4.07
N GLU A 76 -29.40 -10.04 -4.62
CA GLU A 76 -30.78 -9.75 -5.03
C GLU A 76 -31.24 -10.67 -6.17
N ALA A 77 -30.39 -10.91 -7.15
CA ALA A 77 -30.70 -11.82 -8.26
C ALA A 77 -30.91 -13.25 -7.76
N GLN A 78 -30.07 -13.71 -6.83
CA GLN A 78 -30.18 -15.04 -6.23
C GLN A 78 -31.50 -15.17 -5.46
N LYS A 79 -31.89 -14.15 -4.74
CA LYS A 79 -33.17 -14.12 -4.01
C LYS A 79 -34.37 -14.26 -4.95
N ARG A 80 -34.34 -13.55 -6.07
CA ARG A 80 -35.39 -13.65 -7.10
C ARG A 80 -35.45 -15.04 -7.73
N ILE A 81 -34.28 -15.64 -7.98
CA ILE A 81 -34.23 -17.01 -8.51
C ILE A 81 -34.85 -17.99 -7.52
N GLN A 82 -34.56 -17.85 -6.23
CA GLN A 82 -35.12 -18.70 -5.19
C GLN A 82 -36.66 -18.56 -5.14
N GLU A 83 -37.19 -17.36 -5.27
CA GLU A 83 -38.61 -17.09 -5.32
C GLU A 83 -39.25 -17.78 -6.53
N HIS A 84 -38.63 -17.65 -7.72
CA HIS A 84 -39.08 -18.29 -8.94
C HIS A 84 -39.09 -19.81 -8.84
N VAL A 85 -38.03 -20.38 -8.27
CA VAL A 85 -37.92 -21.83 -8.05
C VAL A 85 -39.05 -22.30 -7.11
N SER A 86 -39.32 -21.55 -6.07
CA SER A 86 -40.42 -21.85 -5.13
C SER A 86 -41.77 -21.83 -5.82
N GLU A 87 -42.04 -20.80 -6.64
CA GLU A 87 -43.27 -20.69 -7.41
C GLU A 87 -43.42 -21.83 -8.41
N LEU A 88 -42.36 -22.21 -9.11
CA LEU A 88 -42.37 -23.32 -10.05
C LEU A 88 -42.60 -24.64 -9.35
N THR A 89 -42.05 -24.83 -8.17
CA THR A 89 -42.24 -26.04 -7.36
C THR A 89 -43.71 -26.19 -6.97
N GLU A 90 -44.35 -25.09 -6.54
CA GLU A 90 -45.77 -25.09 -6.21
C GLU A 90 -46.66 -25.34 -7.47
N ALA A 91 -46.31 -24.71 -8.58
CA ALA A 91 -47.03 -24.94 -9.85
C ALA A 91 -46.92 -26.41 -10.31
N GLN A 92 -45.76 -27.01 -10.17
CA GLN A 92 -45.51 -28.41 -10.49
C GLN A 92 -46.38 -29.33 -9.59
N LYS A 93 -46.45 -29.00 -8.32
CA LYS A 93 -47.26 -29.73 -7.34
C LYS A 93 -48.72 -29.73 -7.72
N ARG A 94 -49.22 -28.54 -8.08
CA ARG A 94 -50.64 -28.40 -8.54
C ARG A 94 -50.88 -29.20 -9.83
N THR A 95 -49.94 -29.17 -10.78
CA THR A 95 -50.01 -29.94 -12.02
C THR A 95 -50.05 -31.42 -11.73
N GLU A 96 -49.22 -31.94 -10.83
CA GLU A 96 -49.23 -33.34 -10.43
C GLU A 96 -50.53 -33.76 -9.79
N GLN A 97 -51.16 -32.90 -8.96
CA GLN A 97 -52.46 -33.14 -8.36
C GLN A 97 -53.56 -33.26 -9.46
N ARG A 98 -53.54 -32.33 -10.42
CA ARG A 98 -54.48 -32.39 -11.54
C ARG A 98 -54.35 -33.62 -12.39
N ILE A 99 -53.12 -34.03 -12.65
CA ILE A 99 -52.81 -35.27 -13.37
C ILE A 99 -53.37 -36.48 -12.61
N GLY A 100 -53.18 -36.51 -11.28
CA GLY A 100 -53.71 -37.53 -10.41
C GLY A 100 -55.26 -37.59 -10.46
N GLU A 101 -55.92 -36.43 -10.38
CA GLU A 101 -57.37 -36.33 -10.45
C GLU A 101 -57.90 -36.80 -11.81
N LEU A 102 -57.25 -36.41 -12.89
CA LEU A 102 -57.61 -36.84 -14.23
C LEU A 102 -57.44 -38.34 -14.42
N THR A 103 -56.37 -38.91 -13.88
CA THR A 103 -56.14 -40.34 -13.90
C THR A 103 -57.20 -41.10 -13.16
N GLU A 104 -57.63 -40.63 -12.00
CA GLU A 104 -58.74 -41.18 -11.22
C GLU A 104 -60.03 -41.11 -11.97
N ALA A 105 -60.38 -39.96 -12.57
CA ALA A 105 -61.57 -39.76 -13.36
C ALA A 105 -61.60 -40.70 -14.58
N GLN A 106 -60.46 -40.96 -15.19
CA GLN A 106 -60.33 -41.84 -16.36
C GLN A 106 -60.59 -43.30 -16.00
N LYS A 107 -60.21 -43.71 -14.82
CA LYS A 107 -60.46 -45.09 -14.33
C LYS A 107 -61.94 -45.37 -14.02
N ARG A 108 -62.70 -44.34 -13.74
CA ARG A 108 -64.14 -44.45 -13.52
C ARG A 108 -64.82 -44.55 -14.87
#